data_2744d01fb244cd2b0193ea86fb303d33
#
_entry.id   2744d01fb244cd2b0193ea86fb303d33
#
_cell.length_a   1.000
_cell.length_b   1.000
_cell.length_c   1.000
_cell.angle_alpha   90.00
_cell.angle_beta   90.00
_cell.angle_gamma   90.00
#
_symmetry.space_group_name_H-M   'P 1'
#
loop_
_entity.id
_entity.type
_entity.pdbx_description
1 polymer ?
#
loop_
_entity_poly.entity_id
_entity_poly.type
_entity_poly.pdbx_seq_one_letter_code
_entity_poly.pdbx_strand_id
1 'polypeptide(L)'
;MAAVCDIVNHYIETSTVNFRTEPQTPQEWIDDLERLQDRYPWLVAEVEGVVAGIAYAGPWKARNAYDWTVESTVYVSHRHQRLGLGSTLYTHLLKSMEAQGFKSVVAVIGLPNDPSVRLHEALGYTARGTLRAAGYKHGGWHDVGFWQRDFELPAPPRPVRPVTQI
;
A
#
# COMPACT_ATOMS: atom_id res chain seq x y z
N MET A 1 -15.41 7.45 0.11
CA MET A 1 -14.14 7.79 -0.60
C MET A 1 -13.61 9.20 -0.31
N ALA A 2 -14.42 10.23 -0.10
CA ALA A 2 -13.91 11.58 0.19
C ALA A 2 -12.86 11.61 1.31
N ALA A 3 -13.15 11.01 2.47
CA ALA A 3 -12.20 10.98 3.58
C ALA A 3 -10.88 10.23 3.26
N VAL A 4 -10.91 9.19 2.43
CA VAL A 4 -9.69 8.51 1.95
C VAL A 4 -8.89 9.45 1.06
N CYS A 5 -9.57 10.12 0.13
CA CYS A 5 -8.98 11.11 -0.75
C CYS A 5 -8.29 12.24 0.05
N ASP A 6 -8.96 12.79 1.06
CA ASP A 6 -8.41 13.84 1.93
C ASP A 6 -7.15 13.38 2.67
N ILE A 7 -7.14 12.14 3.18
CA ILE A 7 -5.97 11.56 3.86
C ILE A 7 -4.78 11.49 2.92
N VAL A 8 -4.96 10.98 1.71
CA VAL A 8 -3.85 10.79 0.77
C VAL A 8 -3.40 12.10 0.17
N ASN A 9 -4.33 13.01 -0.18
CA ASN A 9 -4.01 14.33 -0.72
C ASN A 9 -3.18 15.17 0.26
N HIS A 10 -3.45 15.07 1.57
CA HIS A 10 -2.57 15.69 2.56
C HIS A 10 -1.10 15.31 2.35
N TYR A 11 -0.80 14.03 2.13
CA TYR A 11 0.58 13.57 1.88
C TYR A 11 1.09 13.92 0.49
N ILE A 12 0.22 13.98 -0.51
CA ILE A 12 0.59 14.44 -1.85
C ILE A 12 1.06 15.90 -1.78
N GLU A 13 0.36 16.75 -1.07
CA GLU A 13 0.63 18.18 -1.01
C GLU A 13 1.79 18.55 -0.07
N THR A 14 1.93 17.83 1.06
CA THR A 14 2.81 18.26 2.16
C THR A 14 4.10 17.43 2.30
N SER A 15 4.27 16.37 1.52
CA SER A 15 5.39 15.44 1.72
C SER A 15 5.89 14.76 0.45
N THR A 16 7.00 14.05 0.58
CA THR A 16 7.60 13.22 -0.47
C THR A 16 7.30 11.72 -0.29
N VAL A 17 6.43 11.35 0.65
CA VAL A 17 6.04 9.95 0.84
C VAL A 17 5.10 9.43 -0.26
N ASN A 18 4.48 10.33 -0.99
CA ASN A 18 3.73 10.04 -2.22
C ASN A 18 4.31 10.88 -3.37
N PHE A 19 4.59 10.26 -4.50
CA PHE A 19 5.24 10.93 -5.63
C PHE A 19 4.27 11.55 -6.65
N ARG A 20 2.95 11.52 -6.39
CA ARG A 20 2.03 12.36 -7.15
C ARG A 20 2.33 13.83 -6.90
N THR A 21 2.22 14.65 -7.93
CA THR A 21 2.40 16.11 -7.87
C THR A 21 1.08 16.86 -7.76
N GLU A 22 0.00 16.22 -8.21
CA GLU A 22 -1.36 16.77 -8.18
C GLU A 22 -2.26 15.93 -7.27
N PRO A 23 -3.14 16.58 -6.49
CA PRO A 23 -4.15 15.91 -5.69
C PRO A 23 -5.07 15.03 -6.54
N GLN A 24 -5.57 13.95 -5.97
CA GLN A 24 -6.56 13.09 -6.57
C GLN A 24 -7.98 13.56 -6.23
N THR A 25 -8.92 13.24 -7.09
CA THR A 25 -10.35 13.44 -6.84
C THR A 25 -10.97 12.21 -6.17
N PRO A 26 -12.09 12.35 -5.43
CA PRO A 26 -12.82 11.20 -4.91
C PRO A 26 -13.29 10.24 -6.01
N GLN A 27 -13.55 10.73 -7.23
CA GLN A 27 -14.00 9.90 -8.35
C GLN A 27 -12.87 8.97 -8.83
N GLU A 28 -11.64 9.46 -8.97
CA GLU A 28 -10.49 8.62 -9.30
C GLU A 28 -10.30 7.46 -8.31
N TRP A 29 -10.56 7.70 -7.02
CA TRP A 29 -10.52 6.66 -5.99
C TRP A 29 -11.66 5.65 -6.12
N ILE A 30 -12.86 6.09 -6.53
CA ILE A 30 -14.00 5.20 -6.79
C ILE A 30 -13.69 4.33 -8.00
N ASP A 31 -13.22 4.92 -9.09
CA ASP A 31 -12.89 4.20 -10.34
C ASP A 31 -11.80 3.14 -10.09
N ASP A 32 -10.77 3.48 -9.31
CA ASP A 32 -9.73 2.52 -8.93
C ASP A 32 -10.26 1.39 -8.05
N LEU A 33 -11.11 1.70 -7.06
CA LEU A 33 -11.74 0.69 -6.22
C LEU A 33 -12.61 -0.26 -7.05
N GLU A 34 -13.51 0.26 -7.89
CA GLU A 34 -14.40 -0.53 -8.74
C GLU A 34 -13.63 -1.48 -9.66
N ARG A 35 -12.49 -1.02 -10.18
CA ARG A 35 -11.62 -1.81 -11.04
C ARG A 35 -10.82 -2.89 -10.32
N LEU A 36 -10.51 -2.71 -9.03
CA LEU A 36 -9.49 -3.51 -8.32
C LEU A 36 -10.04 -4.37 -7.18
N GLN A 37 -11.19 -4.01 -6.57
CA GLN A 37 -11.69 -4.59 -5.32
C GLN A 37 -12.00 -6.09 -5.39
N ASP A 38 -12.34 -6.63 -6.54
CA ASP A 38 -12.63 -8.06 -6.67
C ASP A 38 -11.38 -8.92 -6.45
N ARG A 39 -10.21 -8.40 -6.86
CA ARG A 39 -8.96 -9.12 -6.80
C ARG A 39 -8.06 -8.67 -5.66
N TYR A 40 -8.08 -7.39 -5.31
CA TYR A 40 -7.15 -6.81 -4.35
C TYR A 40 -7.89 -6.27 -3.12
N PRO A 41 -7.47 -6.64 -1.90
CA PRO A 41 -8.14 -6.18 -0.69
C PRO A 41 -7.89 -4.68 -0.45
N TRP A 42 -8.95 -3.99 -0.05
CA TRP A 42 -8.96 -2.58 0.35
C TRP A 42 -9.61 -2.48 1.73
N LEU A 43 -8.90 -1.90 2.69
CA LEU A 43 -9.31 -1.83 4.10
C LEU A 43 -9.24 -0.39 4.58
N VAL A 44 -10.22 0.03 5.36
CA VAL A 44 -10.20 1.31 6.08
C VAL A 44 -10.21 1.09 7.58
N ALA A 45 -9.56 1.97 8.31
CA ALA A 45 -9.67 2.06 9.76
C ALA A 45 -10.53 3.26 10.12
N GLU A 46 -11.46 3.06 11.04
CA GLU A 46 -12.30 4.10 11.60
C GLU A 46 -11.99 4.30 13.09
N VAL A 47 -11.97 5.55 13.51
CA VAL A 47 -11.85 5.96 14.90
C VAL A 47 -13.04 6.88 15.20
N GLU A 48 -13.87 6.50 16.16
CA GLU A 48 -15.09 7.27 16.54
C GLU A 48 -16.00 7.60 15.35
N GLY A 49 -16.13 6.65 14.38
CA GLY A 49 -16.97 6.81 13.19
C GLY A 49 -16.35 7.66 12.08
N VAL A 50 -15.07 8.06 12.21
CA VAL A 50 -14.34 8.82 11.20
C VAL A 50 -13.26 7.94 10.56
N VAL A 51 -13.18 7.90 9.23
CA VAL A 51 -12.11 7.21 8.51
C VAL A 51 -10.77 7.85 8.87
N ALA A 52 -9.90 7.06 9.50
CA ALA A 52 -8.62 7.49 10.03
C ALA A 52 -7.41 6.86 9.30
N GLY A 53 -7.64 5.92 8.41
CA GLY A 53 -6.59 5.31 7.60
C GLY A 53 -7.13 4.38 6.54
N ILE A 54 -6.26 4.07 5.57
CA ILE A 54 -6.53 3.12 4.49
C ILE A 54 -5.29 2.26 4.24
N ALA A 55 -5.49 0.98 3.97
CA ALA A 55 -4.48 0.11 3.38
C ALA A 55 -5.09 -0.69 2.24
N TYR A 56 -4.37 -0.83 1.15
CA TYR A 56 -4.84 -1.56 -0.01
C TYR A 56 -3.70 -2.25 -0.75
N ALA A 57 -4.06 -3.25 -1.54
CA ALA A 57 -3.18 -3.89 -2.49
C ALA A 57 -3.55 -3.50 -3.92
N GLY A 58 -2.58 -3.61 -4.81
CA GLY A 58 -2.75 -3.40 -6.24
C GLY A 58 -1.77 -4.26 -7.05
N PRO A 59 -1.88 -4.25 -8.39
CA PRO A 59 -0.99 -5.03 -9.24
C PRO A 59 0.44 -4.48 -9.16
N TRP A 60 1.43 -5.38 -8.98
CA TRP A 60 2.85 -4.97 -9.04
C TRP A 60 3.28 -4.56 -10.44
N LYS A 61 2.98 -5.38 -11.43
CA LYS A 61 3.27 -5.16 -12.86
C LYS A 61 2.21 -5.81 -13.73
N ALA A 62 2.08 -5.31 -14.96
CA ALA A 62 1.00 -5.72 -15.89
C ALA A 62 1.20 -7.08 -16.57
N ARG A 63 2.33 -7.77 -16.38
CA ARG A 63 2.59 -9.06 -17.04
C ARG A 63 2.11 -10.22 -16.17
N ASN A 64 1.47 -11.23 -16.77
CA ASN A 64 0.83 -12.36 -16.07
C ASN A 64 1.77 -13.19 -15.17
N ALA A 65 3.07 -13.23 -15.46
CA ALA A 65 4.06 -13.88 -14.59
C ALA A 65 4.15 -13.22 -13.20
N TYR A 66 3.65 -12.00 -13.03
CA TYR A 66 3.57 -11.28 -11.77
C TYR A 66 2.21 -11.42 -11.05
N ASP A 67 1.31 -12.28 -11.53
CA ASP A 67 -0.05 -12.42 -10.99
C ASP A 67 -0.10 -12.79 -9.49
N TRP A 68 0.96 -13.37 -8.96
CA TRP A 68 1.11 -13.71 -7.54
C TRP A 68 1.93 -12.69 -6.74
N THR A 69 2.29 -11.56 -7.34
CA THR A 69 3.00 -10.46 -6.68
C THR A 69 2.12 -9.22 -6.66
N VAL A 70 2.01 -8.58 -5.50
CA VAL A 70 1.20 -7.37 -5.31
C VAL A 70 2.04 -6.24 -4.74
N GLU A 71 1.63 -5.01 -5.00
CA GLU A 71 2.10 -3.83 -4.29
C GLU A 71 1.12 -3.50 -3.15
N SER A 72 1.64 -3.21 -1.97
CA SER A 72 0.85 -2.78 -0.81
C SER A 72 1.10 -1.32 -0.47
N THR A 73 0.04 -0.64 -0.06
CA THR A 73 0.07 0.78 0.31
C THR A 73 -0.70 1.00 1.60
N VAL A 74 -0.22 1.89 2.47
CA VAL A 74 -0.93 2.34 3.67
C VAL A 74 -0.78 3.85 3.85
N TYR A 75 -1.87 4.48 4.23
CA TYR A 75 -1.90 5.87 4.72
C TYR A 75 -2.71 5.94 6.00
N VAL A 76 -2.20 6.68 6.98
CA VAL A 76 -2.91 7.00 8.23
C VAL A 76 -3.07 8.51 8.30
N SER A 77 -4.25 8.97 8.64
CA SER A 77 -4.53 10.39 8.83
C SER A 77 -3.51 11.03 9.77
N HIS A 78 -2.97 12.18 9.38
CA HIS A 78 -2.03 12.94 10.20
C HIS A 78 -2.61 13.31 11.58
N ARG A 79 -3.94 13.34 11.71
CA ARG A 79 -4.67 13.60 12.97
C ARG A 79 -4.77 12.38 13.89
N HIS A 80 -4.52 11.17 13.37
CA HIS A 80 -4.69 9.89 14.09
C HIS A 80 -3.41 9.06 14.12
N GLN A 81 -2.25 9.73 14.10
CA GLN A 81 -0.95 9.06 14.16
C GLN A 81 -0.69 8.46 15.56
N ARG A 82 0.22 7.48 15.63
CA ARG A 82 0.67 6.80 16.86
C ARG A 82 -0.41 6.00 17.60
N LEU A 83 -1.55 5.72 16.96
CA LEU A 83 -2.61 4.85 17.50
C LEU A 83 -2.47 3.38 17.05
N GLY A 84 -1.37 3.01 16.40
CA GLY A 84 -1.16 1.65 15.88
C GLY A 84 -1.95 1.32 14.62
N LEU A 85 -2.71 2.26 14.05
CA LEU A 85 -3.62 2.01 12.91
C LEU A 85 -2.90 1.43 11.69
N GLY A 86 -1.70 1.92 11.36
CA GLY A 86 -0.92 1.41 10.23
C GLY A 86 -0.55 -0.06 10.40
N SER A 87 -0.12 -0.45 11.60
CA SER A 87 0.20 -1.85 11.92
C SER A 87 -1.04 -2.75 11.89
N THR A 88 -2.15 -2.28 12.44
CA THR A 88 -3.43 -3.00 12.41
C THR A 88 -3.92 -3.22 10.98
N LEU A 89 -3.99 -2.15 10.18
CA LEU A 89 -4.40 -2.22 8.78
C LEU A 89 -3.51 -3.19 7.98
N TYR A 90 -2.19 -3.07 8.10
CA TYR A 90 -1.28 -3.95 7.37
C TYR A 90 -1.32 -5.39 7.84
N THR A 91 -1.53 -5.65 9.13
CA THR A 91 -1.69 -7.02 9.62
C THR A 91 -2.91 -7.69 8.99
N HIS A 92 -4.03 -6.99 8.87
CA HIS A 92 -5.22 -7.52 8.21
C HIS A 92 -5.04 -7.64 6.70
N LEU A 93 -4.43 -6.64 6.05
CA LEU A 93 -4.14 -6.67 4.63
C LEU A 93 -3.25 -7.87 4.25
N LEU A 94 -2.17 -8.11 5.00
CA LEU A 94 -1.26 -9.24 4.80
C LEU A 94 -1.97 -10.58 4.98
N LYS A 95 -2.82 -10.73 6.00
CA LYS A 95 -3.63 -11.94 6.20
C LYS A 95 -4.58 -12.21 5.03
N SER A 96 -5.24 -11.17 4.52
CA SER A 96 -6.12 -11.30 3.34
C SER A 96 -5.34 -11.75 2.11
N MET A 97 -4.20 -11.14 1.82
CA MET A 97 -3.36 -11.49 0.67
C MET A 97 -2.80 -12.92 0.77
N GLU A 98 -2.36 -13.34 1.96
CA GLU A 98 -1.91 -14.72 2.21
C GLU A 98 -3.06 -15.72 2.00
N ALA A 99 -4.24 -15.43 2.53
CA ALA A 99 -5.44 -16.25 2.36
C ALA A 99 -5.88 -16.35 0.90
N GLN A 100 -5.70 -15.29 0.10
CA GLN A 100 -5.97 -15.32 -1.35
C GLN A 100 -4.98 -16.19 -2.13
N GLY A 101 -3.77 -16.43 -1.61
CA GLY A 101 -2.73 -17.20 -2.27
C GLY A 101 -1.76 -16.33 -3.08
N PHE A 102 -1.53 -15.08 -2.71
CA PHE A 102 -0.40 -14.31 -3.22
C PHE A 102 0.92 -14.88 -2.68
N LYS A 103 1.99 -14.77 -3.47
CA LYS A 103 3.34 -15.24 -3.12
C LYS A 103 4.17 -14.14 -2.50
N SER A 104 4.07 -12.93 -3.03
CA SER A 104 4.97 -11.84 -2.68
C SER A 104 4.24 -10.51 -2.60
N VAL A 105 4.59 -9.72 -1.60
CA VAL A 105 4.10 -8.35 -1.42
C VAL A 105 5.27 -7.40 -1.46
N VAL A 106 5.18 -6.39 -2.31
CA VAL A 106 6.19 -5.34 -2.46
C VAL A 106 5.64 -4.04 -1.88
N ALA A 107 6.47 -3.33 -1.14
CA ALA A 107 6.23 -1.95 -0.74
C ALA A 107 7.27 -1.04 -1.40
N VAL A 108 6.79 0.05 -1.98
CA VAL A 108 7.61 1.09 -2.62
C VAL A 108 7.57 2.32 -1.72
N ILE A 109 8.74 2.72 -1.20
CA ILE A 109 8.84 3.77 -0.16
C ILE A 109 9.70 4.92 -0.67
N GLY A 110 9.11 6.11 -0.76
CA GLY A 110 9.88 7.35 -0.97
C GLY A 110 10.75 7.64 0.25
N LEU A 111 12.03 7.88 0.04
CA LEU A 111 13.02 8.05 1.10
C LEU A 111 13.50 9.51 1.23
N PRO A 112 13.83 9.97 2.48
CA PRO A 112 13.76 9.23 3.74
C PRO A 112 12.33 9.10 4.28
N ASN A 113 11.97 7.93 4.83
CA ASN A 113 10.68 7.69 5.49
C ASN A 113 10.83 6.62 6.58
N ASP A 114 11.53 6.95 7.66
CA ASP A 114 11.80 6.04 8.76
C ASP A 114 10.54 5.41 9.40
N PRO A 115 9.42 6.14 9.59
CA PRO A 115 8.22 5.51 10.12
C PRO A 115 7.68 4.38 9.23
N SER A 116 7.69 4.57 7.91
CA SER A 116 7.26 3.55 6.96
C SER A 116 8.23 2.37 6.93
N VAL A 117 9.54 2.64 6.88
CA VAL A 117 10.57 1.57 6.92
C VAL A 117 10.40 0.70 8.15
N ARG A 118 10.34 1.31 9.35
CA ARG A 118 10.15 0.55 10.60
C ARG A 118 8.85 -0.26 10.62
N LEU A 119 7.75 0.29 10.10
CA LEU A 119 6.47 -0.42 10.01
C LEU A 119 6.60 -1.67 9.14
N HIS A 120 7.17 -1.55 7.95
CA HIS A 120 7.33 -2.66 7.02
C HIS A 120 8.26 -3.73 7.58
N GLU A 121 9.42 -3.34 8.12
CA GLU A 121 10.39 -4.29 8.70
C GLU A 121 9.80 -5.02 9.92
N ALA A 122 9.05 -4.34 10.78
CA ALA A 122 8.34 -4.96 11.91
C ALA A 122 7.27 -5.97 11.47
N LEU A 123 6.75 -5.83 10.25
CA LEU A 123 5.78 -6.75 9.65
C LEU A 123 6.45 -7.81 8.75
N GLY A 124 7.77 -7.96 8.82
CA GLY A 124 8.51 -9.02 8.13
C GLY A 124 8.89 -8.72 6.69
N TYR A 125 8.79 -7.47 6.25
CA TYR A 125 9.38 -7.06 4.97
C TYR A 125 10.90 -6.94 5.10
N THR A 126 11.59 -7.22 4.02
CA THR A 126 13.05 -7.12 3.89
C THR A 126 13.40 -6.15 2.77
N ALA A 127 14.35 -5.25 3.01
CA ALA A 127 14.86 -4.34 1.98
C ALA A 127 15.46 -5.10 0.79
N ARG A 128 15.13 -4.68 -0.43
CA ARG A 128 15.58 -5.32 -1.69
C ARG A 128 16.40 -4.42 -2.57
N GLY A 129 16.44 -3.14 -2.30
CA GLY A 129 17.24 -2.18 -3.04
C GLY A 129 16.67 -0.78 -3.03
N THR A 130 17.44 0.15 -3.59
CA THR A 130 17.08 1.58 -3.68
C THR A 130 17.42 2.10 -5.06
N LEU A 131 16.48 2.79 -5.68
CA LEU A 131 16.71 3.62 -6.85
C LEU A 131 17.05 5.04 -6.38
N ARG A 132 18.22 5.53 -6.75
CA ARG A 132 18.66 6.87 -6.40
C ARG A 132 18.07 7.91 -7.34
N ALA A 133 17.67 9.05 -6.80
CA ALA A 133 17.13 10.18 -7.54
C ALA A 133 16.02 9.76 -8.52
N ALA A 134 15.12 8.89 -8.09
CA ALA A 134 14.10 8.26 -8.93
C ALA A 134 12.88 9.17 -9.17
N GLY A 135 12.61 10.11 -8.28
CA GLY A 135 11.48 11.04 -8.43
C GLY A 135 11.86 12.48 -8.08
N TYR A 136 11.28 13.44 -8.79
CA TYR A 136 11.48 14.87 -8.54
C TYR A 136 10.20 15.46 -7.93
N LYS A 137 10.31 16.02 -6.71
CA LYS A 137 9.18 16.64 -6.03
C LYS A 137 9.67 17.68 -5.01
N HIS A 138 8.88 18.73 -4.77
CA HIS A 138 9.20 19.82 -3.83
C HIS A 138 10.62 20.40 -4.03
N GLY A 139 11.03 20.57 -5.29
CA GLY A 139 12.30 21.20 -5.62
C GLY A 139 13.54 20.29 -5.47
N GLY A 140 13.37 18.98 -5.25
CA GLY A 140 14.47 18.03 -5.05
C GLY A 140 14.26 16.67 -5.69
N TRP A 141 15.36 15.96 -5.91
CA TRP A 141 15.37 14.56 -6.30
C TRP A 141 15.32 13.68 -5.05
N HIS A 142 14.50 12.62 -5.11
CA HIS A 142 14.27 11.70 -4.00
C HIS A 142 14.55 10.27 -4.41
N ASP A 143 15.07 9.50 -3.46
CA ASP A 143 15.32 8.08 -3.62
C ASP A 143 14.04 7.29 -3.36
N VAL A 144 13.94 6.11 -3.97
CA VAL A 144 12.85 5.14 -3.77
C VAL A 144 13.42 3.80 -3.36
N GLY A 145 13.02 3.31 -2.21
CA GLY A 145 13.40 1.99 -1.71
C GLY A 145 12.30 0.95 -1.94
N PHE A 146 12.72 -0.30 -2.08
CA PHE A 146 11.86 -1.45 -2.25
C PHE A 146 12.02 -2.40 -1.06
N TRP A 147 10.90 -2.76 -0.45
CA TRP A 147 10.80 -3.77 0.59
C TRP A 147 9.88 -4.89 0.11
N GLN A 148 10.20 -6.13 0.46
CA GLN A 148 9.43 -7.30 0.03
C GLN A 148 9.19 -8.22 1.21
N ARG A 149 7.99 -8.77 1.27
CA ARG A 149 7.63 -9.89 2.13
C ARG A 149 7.09 -11.02 1.27
N ASP A 150 7.51 -12.27 1.58
CA ASP A 150 7.05 -13.47 0.90
C ASP A 150 6.14 -14.29 1.81
N PHE A 151 5.15 -14.95 1.19
CA PHE A 151 4.32 -15.98 1.81
C PHE A 151 4.72 -17.36 1.31
N GLU A 152 4.46 -18.38 2.13
CA GLU A 152 4.63 -19.76 1.69
C GLU A 152 3.56 -20.11 0.65
N LEU A 153 4.00 -20.55 -0.52
CA LEU A 153 3.12 -20.94 -1.61
C LEU A 153 3.72 -22.15 -2.33
N PRO A 154 2.93 -23.25 -2.54
CA PRO A 154 3.40 -24.43 -3.28
C PRO A 154 3.64 -24.11 -4.76
N ALA A 155 4.50 -24.88 -5.39
CA ALA A 155 4.74 -24.86 -6.84
C ALA A 155 4.16 -26.13 -7.49
N PRO A 156 3.40 -26.04 -8.58
CA PRO A 156 2.94 -24.82 -9.23
C PRO A 156 1.91 -24.06 -8.36
N PRO A 157 1.85 -22.72 -8.47
CA PRO A 157 0.90 -21.94 -7.70
C PRO A 157 -0.53 -22.13 -8.20
N ARG A 158 -1.49 -22.11 -7.28
CA ARG A 158 -2.90 -22.05 -7.65
C ARG A 158 -3.28 -20.61 -8.07
N PRO A 159 -4.34 -20.43 -8.86
CA PRO A 159 -4.87 -19.10 -9.13
C PRO A 159 -5.18 -18.34 -7.83
N VAL A 160 -4.89 -17.04 -7.81
CA VAL A 160 -5.23 -16.16 -6.68
C VAL A 160 -6.75 -16.09 -6.55
N ARG A 161 -7.26 -16.29 -5.33
CA ARG A 161 -8.70 -16.23 -5.05
C ARG A 161 -9.20 -14.79 -5.02
N PRO A 162 -10.43 -14.51 -5.47
CA PRO A 162 -11.08 -13.22 -5.27
C PRO A 162 -11.21 -12.86 -3.79
N VAL A 163 -11.29 -11.57 -3.48
CA VAL A 163 -11.49 -11.07 -2.10
C VAL A 163 -12.75 -11.66 -1.46
N THR A 164 -13.81 -11.85 -2.24
CA THR A 164 -15.10 -12.40 -1.77
C THR A 164 -15.06 -13.87 -1.40
N GLN A 165 -13.95 -14.57 -1.63
CA GLN A 165 -13.77 -16.02 -1.36
C GLN A 165 -12.80 -16.32 -0.23
N ILE A 166 -12.46 -15.32 0.60
CA ILE A 166 -11.54 -15.47 1.74
C ILE A 166 -12.19 -15.12 3.06
#